data_533bf66fa2871c5828638770d9832683
#
_entry.id   533bf66fa2871c5828638770d9832683
#
_cell.length_a   1.000
_cell.length_b   1.000
_cell.length_c   1.000
_cell.angle_alpha   90.00
_cell.angle_beta   90.00
_cell.angle_gamma   90.00
#
_symmetry.space_group_name_H-M   'P 1'
#
loop_
_entity.id
_entity.type
_entity.pdbx_description
1 polymer ?
#
loop_
_entity_poly.entity_id
_entity_poly.type
_entity_poly.pdbx_seq_one_letter_code
_entity_poly.pdbx_strand_id
1 'polypeptide(L)'
;VALTITDLDQFKATRPVDPNYQSDTRRFYSPWDDVHSVIVAVLGEVRTSFVLSMYGFDDDDAAALIDGFLKNPDVYAQLTLDSSQAGGVHERALLAKYHNEFTGNSVAIGRSEKGQIIHRKMMIVNGIWLVTGSTNWSDSGERLQDNELTVTNNAVACAEARHILDLSHTKALKDMAAKAAPHE
;
A
#
# COMPACT_ATOMS: atom_id res chain seq x y z
N VAL A 1 -16.98 -3.09 -15.11
CA VAL A 1 -17.77 -2.43 -14.04
C VAL A 1 -16.75 -2.01 -12.98
N ALA A 2 -16.80 -0.76 -12.49
CA ALA A 2 -15.92 -0.31 -11.43
C ALA A 2 -16.26 -1.02 -10.11
N LEU A 3 -15.26 -1.35 -9.31
CA LEU A 3 -15.42 -1.95 -7.98
C LEU A 3 -16.25 -1.03 -7.07
N THR A 4 -17.18 -1.61 -6.35
CA THR A 4 -17.92 -0.92 -5.27
C THR A 4 -17.54 -1.47 -3.92
N ILE A 5 -17.84 -0.73 -2.85
CA ILE A 5 -17.52 -1.20 -1.48
C ILE A 5 -18.26 -2.50 -1.15
N THR A 6 -19.46 -2.69 -1.70
CA THR A 6 -20.28 -3.90 -1.49
C THR A 6 -19.79 -5.11 -2.27
N ASP A 7 -19.05 -4.92 -3.36
CA ASP A 7 -18.45 -6.05 -4.08
C ASP A 7 -17.40 -6.77 -3.24
N LEU A 8 -16.79 -6.06 -2.28
CA LEU A 8 -15.83 -6.64 -1.35
C LEU A 8 -16.47 -7.58 -0.32
N ASP A 9 -17.79 -7.55 -0.15
CA ASP A 9 -18.50 -8.39 0.82
C ASP A 9 -18.38 -9.88 0.48
N GLN A 10 -18.11 -10.25 -0.77
CA GLN A 10 -17.83 -11.62 -1.19
C GLN A 10 -16.59 -12.23 -0.51
N PHE A 11 -15.65 -11.42 -0.04
CA PHE A 11 -14.44 -11.86 0.63
C PHE A 11 -14.59 -12.05 2.15
N LYS A 12 -15.77 -11.77 2.70
CA LYS A 12 -16.09 -12.03 4.11
C LYS A 12 -16.59 -13.46 4.29
N ALA A 13 -15.78 -14.27 4.97
CA ALA A 13 -16.07 -15.70 5.14
C ALA A 13 -17.11 -16.00 6.23
N THR A 14 -17.28 -15.14 7.22
CA THR A 14 -17.92 -15.53 8.47
C THR A 14 -19.26 -14.89 8.77
N ARG A 15 -19.64 -13.82 8.09
CA ARG A 15 -20.93 -13.12 8.37
C ARG A 15 -21.50 -12.46 7.12
N PRO A 16 -22.83 -12.53 6.91
CA PRO A 16 -23.50 -11.58 6.04
C PRO A 16 -23.20 -10.17 6.57
N VAL A 17 -22.91 -9.24 5.69
CA VAL A 17 -22.70 -7.85 6.09
C VAL A 17 -24.03 -7.31 6.61
N ASP A 18 -24.02 -6.75 7.82
CA ASP A 18 -25.20 -6.13 8.41
C ASP A 18 -25.68 -4.98 7.50
N PRO A 19 -26.96 -4.87 7.18
CA PRO A 19 -27.49 -3.82 6.33
C PRO A 19 -27.29 -2.41 6.91
N ASN A 20 -27.01 -2.30 8.21
CA ASN A 20 -26.66 -1.05 8.87
C ASN A 20 -25.15 -0.76 8.89
N TYR A 21 -24.33 -1.57 8.23
CA TYR A 21 -22.90 -1.32 8.11
C TYR A 21 -22.67 -0.02 7.33
N GLN A 22 -21.58 0.68 7.68
CA GLN A 22 -21.21 1.94 7.01
C GLN A 22 -21.14 1.72 5.48
N SER A 23 -21.78 2.63 4.74
CA SER A 23 -21.89 2.50 3.27
C SER A 23 -20.57 2.71 2.53
N ASP A 24 -19.58 3.31 3.19
CA ASP A 24 -18.28 3.71 2.63
C ASP A 24 -17.08 2.97 3.22
N THR A 25 -17.29 1.98 4.08
CA THR A 25 -16.21 1.30 4.80
C THR A 25 -16.49 -0.20 4.94
N ARG A 26 -15.44 -1.04 4.83
CA ARG A 26 -15.46 -2.46 5.17
C ARG A 26 -14.21 -2.83 5.95
N ARG A 27 -14.36 -3.78 6.90
CA ARG A 27 -13.26 -4.36 7.67
C ARG A 27 -13.18 -5.84 7.42
N PHE A 28 -11.97 -6.34 7.30
CA PHE A 28 -11.66 -7.74 7.07
C PHE A 28 -10.65 -8.19 8.12
N TYR A 29 -10.73 -9.45 8.51
CA TYR A 29 -9.92 -10.00 9.59
C TYR A 29 -9.31 -11.33 9.14
N SER A 30 -7.99 -11.37 8.96
CA SER A 30 -7.31 -12.65 8.79
C SER A 30 -7.19 -13.37 10.14
N PRO A 31 -7.21 -14.71 10.19
CA PRO A 31 -7.26 -15.62 9.05
C PRO A 31 -8.68 -15.98 8.57
N TRP A 32 -9.73 -15.30 9.05
CA TRP A 32 -11.12 -15.70 8.77
C TRP A 32 -11.66 -15.19 7.43
N ASP A 33 -11.36 -13.93 7.10
CA ASP A 33 -11.75 -13.32 5.84
C ASP A 33 -10.63 -13.47 4.79
N ASP A 34 -10.98 -13.46 3.52
CA ASP A 34 -9.99 -13.52 2.42
C ASP A 34 -9.35 -12.13 2.18
N VAL A 35 -8.46 -11.76 3.09
CA VAL A 35 -7.77 -10.46 3.08
C VAL A 35 -6.90 -10.28 1.83
N HIS A 36 -6.25 -11.35 1.35
CA HIS A 36 -5.44 -11.34 0.14
C HIS A 36 -6.26 -10.91 -1.09
N SER A 37 -7.39 -11.57 -1.31
CA SER A 37 -8.26 -11.23 -2.45
C SER A 37 -8.82 -9.81 -2.37
N VAL A 38 -9.05 -9.27 -1.17
CA VAL A 38 -9.44 -7.86 -0.99
C VAL A 38 -8.33 -6.93 -1.48
N ILE A 39 -7.07 -7.17 -1.08
CA ILE A 39 -5.92 -6.36 -1.50
C ILE A 39 -5.78 -6.39 -3.03
N VAL A 40 -5.79 -7.59 -3.62
CA VAL A 40 -5.67 -7.79 -5.07
C VAL A 40 -6.83 -7.13 -5.84
N ALA A 41 -8.07 -7.25 -5.34
CA ALA A 41 -9.23 -6.62 -5.96
C ALA A 41 -9.11 -5.08 -6.01
N VAL A 42 -8.67 -4.46 -4.90
CA VAL A 42 -8.49 -2.99 -4.85
C VAL A 42 -7.29 -2.56 -5.70
N LEU A 43 -6.18 -3.32 -5.71
CA LEU A 43 -5.05 -3.08 -6.62
C LEU A 43 -5.47 -3.18 -8.09
N GLY A 44 -6.37 -4.10 -8.44
CA GLY A 44 -6.94 -4.24 -9.78
C GLY A 44 -7.71 -3.01 -10.28
N GLU A 45 -8.08 -2.09 -9.40
CA GLU A 45 -8.75 -0.83 -9.76
C GLU A 45 -7.79 0.32 -10.11
N VAL A 46 -6.47 0.13 -10.01
CA VAL A 46 -5.51 1.19 -10.35
C VAL A 46 -5.67 1.58 -11.82
N ARG A 47 -5.91 2.88 -12.07
CA ARG A 47 -6.04 3.46 -13.42
C ARG A 47 -5.22 4.73 -13.57
N THR A 48 -5.18 5.58 -12.54
CA THR A 48 -4.56 6.90 -12.61
C THR A 48 -3.49 7.12 -11.55
N SER A 49 -3.66 6.53 -10.35
CA SER A 49 -2.67 6.70 -9.29
C SER A 49 -2.66 5.55 -8.28
N PHE A 50 -1.47 5.26 -7.79
CA PHE A 50 -1.19 4.31 -6.74
C PHE A 50 -0.21 4.90 -5.72
N VAL A 51 -0.59 4.99 -4.46
CA VAL A 51 0.27 5.49 -3.37
C VAL A 51 0.32 4.46 -2.27
N LEU A 52 1.53 4.03 -1.91
CA LEU A 52 1.77 2.98 -0.92
C LEU A 52 2.76 3.46 0.16
N SER A 53 2.46 3.18 1.42
CA SER A 53 3.44 3.15 2.50
C SER A 53 3.35 1.81 3.23
N MET A 54 4.43 1.02 3.19
CA MET A 54 4.43 -0.35 3.67
C MET A 54 5.66 -0.64 4.54
N TYR A 55 5.43 -1.35 5.65
CA TYR A 55 6.49 -1.87 6.50
C TYR A 55 7.06 -3.18 5.95
N GLY A 56 6.24 -4.21 5.83
CA GLY A 56 6.63 -5.53 5.33
C GLY A 56 5.86 -5.89 4.06
N PHE A 57 6.57 -6.28 3.02
CA PHE A 57 6.02 -6.56 1.70
C PHE A 57 6.73 -7.77 1.07
N ASP A 58 6.00 -8.87 0.93
CA ASP A 58 6.51 -10.15 0.41
C ASP A 58 5.40 -10.96 -0.28
N ASP A 59 4.46 -10.26 -0.95
CA ASP A 59 3.35 -10.84 -1.71
C ASP A 59 3.66 -10.77 -3.22
N ASP A 60 3.71 -11.92 -3.89
CA ASP A 60 4.05 -12.05 -5.31
C ASP A 60 3.01 -11.40 -6.23
N ASP A 61 1.72 -11.57 -5.93
CA ASP A 61 0.62 -11.03 -6.75
C ASP A 61 0.57 -9.52 -6.67
N ALA A 62 0.68 -8.96 -5.46
CA ALA A 62 0.79 -7.53 -5.26
C ALA A 62 2.05 -6.96 -5.91
N ALA A 63 3.20 -7.64 -5.80
CA ALA A 63 4.45 -7.23 -6.44
C ALA A 63 4.34 -7.15 -7.96
N ALA A 64 3.70 -8.15 -8.59
CA ALA A 64 3.49 -8.18 -10.04
C ALA A 64 2.62 -7.01 -10.51
N LEU A 65 1.54 -6.70 -9.78
CA LEU A 65 0.67 -5.56 -10.08
C LEU A 65 1.42 -4.22 -9.93
N ILE A 66 2.16 -4.05 -8.85
CA ILE A 66 2.94 -2.82 -8.58
C ILE A 66 4.02 -2.61 -9.65
N ASP A 67 4.70 -3.67 -10.08
CA ASP A 67 5.67 -3.60 -11.18
C ASP A 67 5.01 -3.09 -12.47
N GLY A 68 3.78 -3.54 -12.74
CA GLY A 68 2.96 -3.04 -13.85
C GLY A 68 2.65 -1.54 -13.74
N PHE A 69 2.27 -1.07 -12.55
CA PHE A 69 1.98 0.36 -12.32
C PHE A 69 3.21 1.24 -12.51
N LEU A 70 4.35 0.79 -11.98
CA LEU A 70 5.60 1.54 -12.10
C LEU A 70 6.10 1.67 -13.54
N LYS A 71 5.74 0.73 -14.41
CA LYS A 71 6.07 0.77 -15.85
C LYS A 71 5.08 1.57 -16.68
N ASN A 72 3.89 1.81 -16.18
CA ASN A 72 2.83 2.49 -16.91
C ASN A 72 2.98 4.02 -16.79
N PRO A 73 3.28 4.75 -17.89
CA PRO A 73 3.43 6.20 -17.85
C PRO A 73 2.13 6.95 -17.53
N ASP A 74 0.97 6.31 -17.70
CA ASP A 74 -0.34 6.90 -17.42
C ASP A 74 -0.75 6.77 -15.94
N VAL A 75 0.03 6.04 -15.15
CA VAL A 75 -0.22 5.83 -13.70
C VAL A 75 0.83 6.57 -12.89
N TYR A 76 0.39 7.47 -12.03
CA TYR A 76 1.25 8.02 -10.99
C TYR A 76 1.44 6.98 -9.87
N ALA A 77 2.67 6.52 -9.65
CA ALA A 77 2.99 5.55 -8.59
C ALA A 77 3.99 6.13 -7.59
N GLN A 78 3.64 6.11 -6.29
CA GLN A 78 4.46 6.56 -5.19
C GLN A 78 4.54 5.49 -4.11
N LEU A 79 5.75 4.97 -3.86
CA LEU A 79 6.00 3.93 -2.85
C LEU A 79 6.94 4.45 -1.78
N THR A 80 6.58 4.23 -0.51
CA THR A 80 7.44 4.52 0.66
C THR A 80 7.60 3.25 1.48
N LEU A 81 8.82 2.73 1.52
CA LEU A 81 9.17 1.46 2.17
C LEU A 81 10.06 1.70 3.40
N ASP A 82 9.90 0.86 4.42
CA ASP A 82 10.74 0.96 5.62
C ASP A 82 12.14 0.43 5.37
N SER A 83 13.16 1.17 5.80
CA SER A 83 14.55 0.83 5.55
C SER A 83 15.03 -0.44 6.27
N SER A 84 14.36 -0.87 7.34
CA SER A 84 14.72 -2.10 8.05
C SER A 84 14.22 -3.36 7.34
N GLN A 85 13.21 -3.22 6.48
CA GLN A 85 12.61 -4.29 5.67
C GLN A 85 13.07 -4.24 4.21
N ALA A 86 13.77 -3.19 3.78
CA ALA A 86 14.29 -3.03 2.42
C ALA A 86 15.30 -4.13 1.97
N GLY A 87 15.47 -5.16 2.79
CA GLY A 87 16.17 -6.41 2.47
C GLY A 87 15.26 -7.53 1.97
N GLY A 88 13.94 -7.36 1.92
CA GLY A 88 12.99 -8.32 1.35
C GLY A 88 13.24 -8.58 -0.14
N VAL A 89 12.85 -9.75 -0.64
CA VAL A 89 13.14 -10.17 -2.03
C VAL A 89 12.52 -9.21 -3.03
N HIS A 90 11.24 -8.88 -2.83
CA HIS A 90 10.49 -7.98 -3.73
C HIS A 90 10.95 -6.52 -3.60
N GLU A 91 11.18 -6.05 -2.40
CA GLU A 91 11.68 -4.69 -2.15
C GLU A 91 13.02 -4.46 -2.84
N ARG A 92 13.96 -5.42 -2.74
CA ARG A 92 15.25 -5.36 -3.43
C ARG A 92 15.12 -5.36 -4.94
N ALA A 93 14.21 -6.18 -5.48
CA ALA A 93 13.96 -6.24 -6.92
C ALA A 93 13.38 -4.93 -7.44
N LEU A 94 12.40 -4.35 -6.73
CA LEU A 94 11.82 -3.05 -7.07
C LEU A 94 12.88 -1.95 -7.02
N LEU A 95 13.72 -1.93 -5.98
CA LEU A 95 14.79 -0.95 -5.83
C LEU A 95 15.85 -1.05 -6.92
N ALA A 96 16.34 -2.26 -7.19
CA ALA A 96 17.36 -2.50 -8.21
C ALA A 96 16.87 -2.04 -9.59
N LYS A 97 15.57 -2.19 -9.86
CA LYS A 97 14.97 -1.90 -11.16
C LYS A 97 14.62 -0.42 -11.34
N TYR A 98 14.18 0.25 -10.27
CA TYR A 98 13.59 1.60 -10.35
C TYR A 98 14.45 2.69 -9.70
N HIS A 99 15.63 2.38 -9.21
CA HIS A 99 16.51 3.32 -8.51
C HIS A 99 16.99 4.50 -9.40
N ASN A 100 16.93 4.38 -10.71
CA ASN A 100 17.49 5.37 -11.64
C ASN A 100 16.58 5.81 -12.80
N GLU A 101 15.32 5.39 -12.87
CA GLU A 101 14.50 5.58 -14.08
C GLU A 101 13.24 6.45 -13.91
N PHE A 102 13.18 7.28 -12.86
CA PHE A 102 11.92 7.95 -12.50
C PHE A 102 11.70 9.29 -13.20
N THR A 103 10.83 9.29 -14.19
CA THR A 103 10.25 10.52 -14.77
C THR A 103 8.85 10.86 -14.25
N GLY A 104 8.31 10.16 -13.29
CA GLY A 104 6.96 10.41 -12.74
C GLY A 104 6.61 9.50 -11.55
N ASN A 105 7.19 8.32 -11.53
CA ASN A 105 6.97 7.33 -10.48
C ASN A 105 8.15 7.33 -9.49
N SER A 106 7.87 7.09 -8.22
CA SER A 106 8.85 7.30 -7.17
C SER A 106 8.81 6.20 -6.12
N VAL A 107 9.98 5.58 -5.85
CA VAL A 107 10.17 4.66 -4.74
C VAL A 107 11.16 5.27 -3.76
N ALA A 108 10.74 5.47 -2.53
CA ALA A 108 11.58 6.00 -1.46
C ALA A 108 11.71 4.98 -0.33
N ILE A 109 12.93 4.90 0.22
CA ILE A 109 13.23 4.07 1.38
C ILE A 109 13.71 4.95 2.52
N GLY A 110 13.10 4.80 3.67
CA GLY A 110 13.42 5.67 4.79
C GLY A 110 13.01 5.14 6.14
N ARG A 111 12.97 6.07 7.04
CA ARG A 111 12.49 5.90 8.41
C ARG A 111 11.41 6.93 8.71
N SER A 112 10.70 6.73 9.82
CA SER A 112 9.69 7.69 10.30
C SER A 112 10.35 9.05 10.60
N GLU A 113 9.53 10.08 10.81
CA GLU A 113 9.98 11.43 11.14
C GLU A 113 10.93 11.48 12.36
N LYS A 114 10.75 10.57 13.31
CA LYS A 114 11.60 10.44 14.51
C LYS A 114 12.71 9.37 14.39
N GLY A 115 13.03 8.93 13.16
CA GLY A 115 14.08 7.96 12.90
C GLY A 115 13.72 6.52 13.29
N GLN A 116 12.47 6.24 13.65
CA GLN A 116 11.97 4.90 13.96
C GLN A 116 11.45 4.22 12.67
N ILE A 117 10.93 3.00 12.79
CA ILE A 117 10.34 2.27 11.66
C ILE A 117 9.11 2.98 11.08
N ILE A 118 8.91 2.85 9.78
CA ILE A 118 7.65 3.18 9.10
C ILE A 118 6.74 1.95 9.21
N HIS A 119 5.94 1.87 10.27
CA HIS A 119 5.11 0.69 10.53
C HIS A 119 3.73 0.75 9.85
N ARG A 120 3.55 1.60 8.87
CA ARG A 120 2.29 1.70 8.11
C ARG A 120 2.09 0.50 7.20
N LYS A 121 0.83 0.17 6.95
CA LYS A 121 0.33 -0.73 5.92
C LYS A 121 -0.84 0.01 5.31
N MET A 122 -0.54 0.89 4.36
CA MET A 122 -1.51 1.85 3.85
C MET A 122 -1.32 2.07 2.36
N MET A 123 -2.39 1.91 1.58
CA MET A 123 -2.40 2.29 0.18
C MET A 123 -3.59 3.17 -0.17
N ILE A 124 -3.40 4.02 -1.19
CA ILE A 124 -4.47 4.79 -1.81
C ILE A 124 -4.47 4.50 -3.31
N VAL A 125 -5.63 4.12 -3.84
CA VAL A 125 -5.83 3.83 -5.26
C VAL A 125 -6.75 4.90 -5.86
N ASN A 126 -6.29 5.53 -6.95
CA ASN A 126 -6.99 6.57 -7.71
C ASN A 126 -7.47 7.77 -6.87
N GLY A 127 -6.95 7.95 -5.66
CA GLY A 127 -7.42 8.96 -4.71
C GLY A 127 -8.79 8.69 -4.08
N ILE A 128 -9.41 7.54 -4.36
CA ILE A 128 -10.78 7.20 -3.92
C ILE A 128 -10.87 5.95 -3.05
N TRP A 129 -9.87 5.08 -3.06
CA TRP A 129 -9.80 3.91 -2.22
C TRP A 129 -8.67 4.05 -1.23
N LEU A 130 -8.95 3.98 0.05
CA LEU A 130 -7.96 3.87 1.12
C LEU A 130 -8.03 2.47 1.71
N VAL A 131 -6.90 1.76 1.72
CA VAL A 131 -6.72 0.50 2.45
C VAL A 131 -5.70 0.73 3.54
N THR A 132 -6.03 0.33 4.78
CA THR A 132 -5.15 0.47 5.94
C THR A 132 -5.43 -0.62 6.96
N GLY A 133 -4.50 -0.85 7.89
CA GLY A 133 -4.68 -1.83 8.96
C GLY A 133 -3.35 -2.31 9.56
N SER A 134 -3.38 -3.48 10.17
CA SER A 134 -2.18 -4.13 10.73
C SER A 134 -1.52 -5.10 9.76
N THR A 135 -2.20 -5.52 8.69
CA THR A 135 -1.79 -6.57 7.77
C THR A 135 -0.55 -6.19 6.97
N ASN A 136 0.58 -6.86 7.20
CA ASN A 136 1.68 -6.84 6.25
C ASN A 136 1.30 -7.63 4.99
N TRP A 137 1.73 -7.17 3.83
CA TRP A 137 1.45 -7.87 2.57
C TRP A 137 2.44 -9.01 2.39
N SER A 138 2.08 -10.13 2.96
CA SER A 138 2.82 -11.39 2.95
C SER A 138 1.85 -12.54 3.21
N ASP A 139 2.19 -13.74 2.77
CA ASP A 139 1.36 -14.93 2.99
C ASP A 139 0.99 -15.11 4.48
N SER A 140 1.96 -14.93 5.37
CA SER A 140 1.72 -15.00 6.81
C SER A 140 0.78 -13.90 7.31
N GLY A 141 0.98 -12.64 6.88
CA GLY A 141 0.18 -11.49 7.34
C GLY A 141 -1.27 -11.55 6.87
N GLU A 142 -1.48 -12.02 5.66
CA GLU A 142 -2.78 -12.01 4.99
C GLU A 142 -3.64 -13.23 5.31
N ARG A 143 -3.01 -14.39 5.62
CA ARG A 143 -3.70 -15.67 5.73
C ARG A 143 -3.56 -16.38 7.07
N LEU A 144 -2.52 -16.10 7.85
CA LEU A 144 -2.17 -16.91 9.01
C LEU A 144 -2.20 -16.15 10.35
N GLN A 145 -1.89 -14.86 10.34
CA GLN A 145 -1.84 -14.02 11.54
C GLN A 145 -3.19 -13.36 11.81
N ASP A 146 -3.44 -13.04 13.08
CA ASP A 146 -4.58 -12.22 13.48
C ASP A 146 -4.31 -10.76 13.11
N ASN A 147 -4.84 -10.32 11.97
CA ASN A 147 -4.70 -8.96 11.47
C ASN A 147 -6.04 -8.37 11.07
N GLU A 148 -6.09 -7.04 11.00
CA GLU A 148 -7.22 -6.27 10.49
C GLU A 148 -6.80 -5.54 9.19
N LEU A 149 -7.72 -5.52 8.22
CA LEU A 149 -7.66 -4.69 7.04
C LEU A 149 -8.95 -3.88 6.95
N THR A 150 -8.84 -2.57 6.85
CA THR A 150 -9.95 -1.65 6.60
C THR A 150 -9.84 -1.09 5.19
N VAL A 151 -10.92 -1.17 4.43
CA VAL A 151 -11.08 -0.53 3.11
C VAL A 151 -12.16 0.53 3.22
N THR A 152 -11.88 1.74 2.75
CA THR A 152 -12.88 2.82 2.69
C THR A 152 -12.75 3.63 1.40
N ASN A 153 -13.88 4.12 0.90
CA ASN A 153 -13.94 5.11 -0.18
C ASN A 153 -14.42 6.48 0.32
N ASN A 154 -14.26 6.75 1.62
CA ASN A 154 -14.53 8.05 2.19
C ASN A 154 -13.51 9.08 1.69
N ALA A 155 -13.97 10.11 0.98
CA ALA A 155 -13.12 11.08 0.33
C ALA A 155 -12.24 11.89 1.31
N VAL A 156 -12.77 12.19 2.51
CA VAL A 156 -12.02 12.92 3.54
C VAL A 156 -10.89 12.06 4.09
N ALA A 157 -11.18 10.78 4.41
CA ALA A 157 -10.18 9.84 4.89
C ALA A 157 -9.08 9.61 3.84
N CYS A 158 -9.43 9.49 2.56
CA CYS A 158 -8.46 9.37 1.47
C CYS A 158 -7.55 10.60 1.36
N ALA A 159 -8.11 11.79 1.43
CA ALA A 159 -7.36 13.05 1.33
C ALA A 159 -6.41 13.25 2.52
N GLU A 160 -6.87 12.98 3.74
CA GLU A 160 -6.06 13.04 4.96
C GLU A 160 -4.90 12.04 4.90
N ALA A 161 -5.19 10.78 4.57
CA ALA A 161 -4.17 9.74 4.42
C ALA A 161 -3.16 10.12 3.34
N ARG A 162 -3.59 10.64 2.19
CA ARG A 162 -2.71 11.09 1.12
C ARG A 162 -1.73 12.14 1.58
N HIS A 163 -2.19 13.16 2.31
CA HIS A 163 -1.31 14.19 2.85
C HIS A 163 -0.20 13.60 3.74
N ILE A 164 -0.54 12.69 4.64
CA ILE A 164 0.44 12.02 5.52
C ILE A 164 1.43 11.16 4.74
N LEU A 165 0.96 10.45 3.71
CA LEU A 165 1.84 9.64 2.86
C LEU A 165 2.81 10.50 2.06
N ASP A 166 2.38 11.65 1.53
CA ASP A 166 3.22 12.59 0.81
C ASP A 166 4.32 13.19 1.69
N LEU A 167 4.00 13.55 2.94
CA LEU A 167 5.01 14.02 3.90
C LEU A 167 6.07 12.95 4.20
N SER A 168 5.63 11.71 4.42
CA SER A 168 6.52 10.59 4.69
C SER A 168 7.43 10.28 3.50
N HIS A 169 6.87 10.30 2.29
CA HIS A 169 7.61 10.07 1.05
C HIS A 169 8.67 11.14 0.80
N THR A 170 8.27 12.41 0.93
CA THR A 170 9.17 13.55 0.76
C THR A 170 10.35 13.48 1.73
N LYS A 171 10.09 13.09 2.98
CA LYS A 171 11.17 12.89 3.97
C LYS A 171 12.10 11.75 3.55
N ALA A 172 11.56 10.60 3.15
CA ALA A 172 12.37 9.46 2.74
C ALA A 172 13.26 9.78 1.53
N LEU A 173 12.74 10.52 0.53
CA LEU A 173 13.53 11.00 -0.59
C LEU A 173 14.68 11.91 -0.16
N LYS A 174 14.43 12.84 0.77
CA LYS A 174 15.49 13.71 1.33
C LYS A 174 16.56 12.91 2.05
N ASP A 175 16.19 11.92 2.84
CA ASP A 175 17.11 11.03 3.54
C ASP A 175 17.99 10.23 2.56
N MET A 176 17.38 9.74 1.46
CA MET A 176 18.13 9.04 0.40
C MET A 176 19.13 9.97 -0.29
N ALA A 177 18.69 11.17 -0.65
CA ALA A 177 19.56 12.16 -1.30
C ALA A 177 20.75 12.57 -0.40
N ALA A 178 20.51 12.76 0.90
CA ALA A 178 21.57 13.08 1.86
C ALA A 178 22.62 11.98 2.02
N LYS A 179 22.19 10.70 1.93
CA LYS A 179 23.11 9.55 1.98
C LYS A 179 23.90 9.35 0.68
N ALA A 180 23.38 9.80 -0.45
CA ALA A 180 24.04 9.72 -1.75
C ALA A 180 25.05 10.86 -1.99
N ALA A 181 25.00 11.94 -1.18
CA ALA A 181 25.97 13.02 -1.27
C ALA A 181 27.38 12.53 -0.87
N PRO A 182 28.43 12.83 -1.65
CA PRO A 182 29.79 12.48 -1.26
C PRO A 182 30.16 13.17 0.07
N HIS A 183 30.73 12.42 0.98
CA HIS A 183 31.33 13.00 2.20
C HIS A 183 32.57 13.75 1.75
N GLU A 184 32.53 15.09 1.82
CA GLU A 184 33.71 15.94 1.68
C GLU A 184 34.68 15.76 2.82
#